data_adaa4700cb8479e1376b71ac7ffe44aa
#
_entry.id   adaa4700cb8479e1376b71ac7ffe44aa
#
_cell.length_a   1.000
_cell.length_b   1.000
_cell.length_c   1.000
_cell.angle_alpha   90.00
_cell.angle_beta   90.00
_cell.angle_gamma   90.00
#
_symmetry.space_group_name_H-M   'P 1'
#
loop_
_entity.id
_entity.type
_entity.pdbx_description
1 polymer ?
#
loop_
_entity_poly.entity_id
_entity_poly.type
_entity_poly.pdbx_seq_one_letter_code
_entity_poly.pdbx_strand_id
1 'polypeptide(L)'
;MIRQRDEKKRALNIIWNASEDYSFQPESKGYDENGKADIYRNYIIGAVYKYYDYQLLKSFFNYLRTDSDHEFYENLTWIGLENSTYHKGKKERPALKNLRRNYSKKVLNGEIPSSERAILNEIRKAHYKKVLGENPDAEARVLNILNELEFDEHMDTEQIILKMNEIIKNYFKFRAGSYEVSLKQYIEKKKATPTVSAEKKEEKAEDTGYSLMKNLVVESAETTRDFYFEQDEDNKNINFNIHKLTGKRTNTDRGYIQKYYGVSILPEHKINALEQSLCTGNHKKARLHITRGEFDESALNDVDATYNKKVAKEQNESNINYYYDNYARNNNSILNLTNKIRNTMLVNFDSSIVRAKYGKLDANKIWRNIHVNDNKIFSKDLKNDIGNITVDILLDCSASQCERQEIIAAQGYIIAESLTRCQIPVKVYSFCSLRGYTIINLFRDYEEIDKNDKIFNYRASGCNRDGLAVRTALHMMGNAQSENKILIVLSDCKPNDIETNPGTGIIPKRTEYSGIKGVNDTAYEVKKGIMKGNIIMCVFTGEDEDLLSAKRIYGHNFVRINTLERFADIVGVLLQNLLKNL
;
A
#
# COMPACT_ATOMS: atom_id res chain seq x y z
N MET A 1 -4.67 -9.74 -29.05
CA MET A 1 -3.41 -10.06 -28.35
C MET A 1 -2.15 -9.70 -29.16
N ILE A 2 -1.94 -10.12 -30.40
CA ILE A 2 -0.71 -9.82 -31.19
C ILE A 2 -0.53 -8.31 -31.38
N ARG A 3 -1.57 -7.59 -31.80
CA ARG A 3 -1.55 -6.13 -32.02
C ARG A 3 -1.19 -5.31 -30.76
N GLN A 4 -1.66 -5.71 -29.61
CA GLN A 4 -1.39 -5.02 -28.33
C GLN A 4 0.06 -5.23 -27.85
N ARG A 5 0.63 -6.40 -28.14
CA ARG A 5 2.03 -6.70 -27.84
C ARG A 5 3.01 -5.89 -28.72
N ASP A 6 2.61 -5.61 -29.96
CA ASP A 6 3.42 -4.80 -30.88
C ASP A 6 3.38 -3.32 -30.51
N GLU A 7 2.25 -2.80 -30.05
CA GLU A 7 2.16 -1.40 -29.58
C GLU A 7 2.91 -1.19 -28.26
N LYS A 8 2.94 -2.18 -27.36
CA LYS A 8 3.79 -2.12 -26.15
C LYS A 8 5.28 -2.02 -26.51
N LYS A 9 5.74 -2.82 -27.48
CA LYS A 9 7.14 -2.75 -27.97
C LYS A 9 7.41 -1.42 -28.66
N ARG A 10 6.45 -0.90 -29.44
CA ARG A 10 6.57 0.39 -30.09
C ARG A 10 6.70 1.53 -29.09
N ALA A 11 5.90 1.55 -28.02
CA ALA A 11 6.00 2.53 -26.96
C ALA A 11 7.38 2.49 -26.30
N LEU A 12 7.88 1.30 -25.95
CA LEU A 12 9.22 1.12 -25.38
C LEU A 12 10.32 1.61 -26.34
N ASN A 13 10.27 1.29 -27.62
CA ASN A 13 11.24 1.75 -28.60
C ASN A 13 11.30 3.28 -28.71
N ILE A 14 10.14 3.96 -28.60
CA ILE A 14 10.10 5.42 -28.60
C ILE A 14 10.76 5.98 -27.33
N ILE A 15 10.47 5.39 -26.17
CA ILE A 15 11.03 5.80 -24.88
C ILE A 15 12.54 5.58 -24.89
N TRP A 16 13.03 4.42 -25.28
CA TRP A 16 14.46 4.10 -25.35
C TRP A 16 15.21 5.00 -26.32
N ASN A 17 14.63 5.30 -27.48
CA ASN A 17 15.21 6.25 -28.42
C ASN A 17 15.28 7.68 -27.84
N ALA A 18 14.34 8.06 -27.01
CA ALA A 18 14.32 9.38 -26.37
C ALA A 18 15.26 9.47 -25.15
N SER A 19 15.38 8.39 -24.37
CA SER A 19 16.27 8.28 -23.22
C SER A 19 17.74 8.03 -23.59
N GLU A 20 17.99 7.54 -24.82
CA GLU A 20 19.30 7.04 -25.26
C GLU A 20 19.81 5.84 -24.42
N ASP A 21 18.91 5.19 -23.67
CA ASP A 21 19.21 4.05 -22.82
C ASP A 21 18.20 2.92 -23.05
N TYR A 22 18.67 1.80 -23.58
CA TYR A 22 17.86 0.61 -23.84
C TYR A 22 17.64 -0.26 -22.60
N SER A 23 18.34 0.01 -21.51
CA SER A 23 18.16 -0.67 -20.21
C SER A 23 17.04 -0.04 -19.39
N PHE A 24 16.62 1.18 -19.70
CA PHE A 24 15.59 1.92 -18.99
C PHE A 24 14.25 1.18 -18.99
N GLN A 25 13.71 0.94 -17.80
CA GLN A 25 12.39 0.34 -17.59
C GLN A 25 11.41 1.45 -17.15
N PRO A 26 10.57 2.00 -18.06
CA PRO A 26 9.62 3.05 -17.69
C PRO A 26 8.46 2.47 -16.89
N GLU A 27 8.06 3.16 -15.82
CA GLU A 27 6.90 2.80 -14.99
C GLU A 27 5.58 2.94 -15.76
N SER A 28 5.48 3.93 -16.65
CA SER A 28 4.30 4.19 -17.46
C SER A 28 4.63 4.27 -18.96
N LYS A 29 3.62 4.01 -19.79
CA LYS A 29 3.70 4.13 -21.26
C LYS A 29 2.47 4.90 -21.74
N GLY A 30 2.66 5.78 -22.72
CA GLY A 30 1.58 6.59 -23.32
C GLY A 30 0.91 5.87 -24.49
N TYR A 31 -0.42 5.76 -24.43
CA TYR A 31 -1.25 5.25 -25.51
C TYR A 31 -2.33 6.27 -25.88
N ASP A 32 -2.79 6.24 -27.13
CA ASP A 32 -3.95 6.99 -27.57
C ASP A 32 -5.26 6.21 -27.28
N GLU A 33 -6.41 6.84 -27.56
CA GLU A 33 -7.74 6.26 -27.36
C GLU A 33 -7.95 4.92 -28.11
N ASN A 34 -7.19 4.67 -29.18
CA ASN A 34 -7.21 3.44 -29.95
C ASN A 34 -6.21 2.39 -29.46
N GLY A 35 -5.54 2.63 -28.34
CA GLY A 35 -4.52 1.74 -27.78
C GLY A 35 -3.20 1.72 -28.56
N LYS A 36 -2.96 2.69 -29.47
CA LYS A 36 -1.67 2.84 -30.17
C LYS A 36 -0.71 3.66 -29.35
N ALA A 37 0.58 3.35 -29.44
CA ALA A 37 1.63 4.10 -28.76
C ALA A 37 1.64 5.58 -29.19
N ASP A 38 1.41 6.49 -28.24
CA ASP A 38 1.50 7.92 -28.49
C ASP A 38 2.97 8.36 -28.58
N ILE A 39 3.34 8.92 -29.73
CA ILE A 39 4.74 9.26 -30.01
C ILE A 39 5.23 10.38 -29.10
N TYR A 40 4.43 11.44 -28.92
CA TYR A 40 4.86 12.60 -28.15
C TYR A 40 4.96 12.28 -26.65
N ARG A 41 3.92 11.65 -26.10
CA ARG A 41 3.90 11.28 -24.67
C ARG A 41 5.05 10.32 -24.31
N ASN A 42 5.29 9.28 -25.12
CA ASN A 42 6.41 8.36 -24.90
C ASN A 42 7.77 9.02 -25.10
N TYR A 43 7.89 9.99 -26.02
CA TYR A 43 9.09 10.80 -26.13
C TYR A 43 9.36 11.59 -24.86
N ILE A 44 8.36 12.28 -24.29
CA ILE A 44 8.52 13.04 -23.05
C ILE A 44 8.97 12.14 -21.89
N ILE A 45 8.38 10.95 -21.74
CA ILE A 45 8.79 9.98 -20.71
C ILE A 45 10.28 9.63 -20.83
N GLY A 46 10.77 9.28 -22.02
CA GLY A 46 12.16 8.96 -22.25
C GLY A 46 13.11 10.17 -22.09
N ALA A 47 12.68 11.34 -22.55
CA ALA A 47 13.47 12.56 -22.46
C ALA A 47 13.58 13.11 -21.01
N VAL A 48 12.55 12.90 -20.18
CA VAL A 48 12.64 13.18 -18.73
C VAL A 48 13.74 12.32 -18.10
N TYR A 49 13.82 11.03 -18.43
CA TYR A 49 14.89 10.17 -17.97
C TYR A 49 16.29 10.66 -18.42
N LYS A 50 16.41 11.15 -19.66
CA LYS A 50 17.67 11.68 -20.20
C LYS A 50 18.13 12.97 -19.53
N TYR A 51 17.19 13.90 -19.29
CA TYR A 51 17.56 15.28 -18.89
C TYR A 51 17.53 15.52 -17.38
N TYR A 52 16.92 14.63 -16.60
CA TYR A 52 16.73 14.79 -15.17
C TYR A 52 17.22 13.57 -14.39
N ASP A 53 17.54 13.75 -13.13
CA ASP A 53 17.80 12.64 -12.20
C ASP A 53 16.49 11.88 -11.93
N TYR A 54 16.33 10.79 -12.68
CA TYR A 54 15.11 9.97 -12.63
C TYR A 54 14.92 9.30 -11.28
N GLN A 55 16.01 8.92 -10.59
CA GLN A 55 15.93 8.31 -9.26
C GLN A 55 15.41 9.31 -8.23
N LEU A 56 15.87 10.57 -8.32
CA LEU A 56 15.38 11.64 -7.46
C LEU A 56 13.91 11.97 -7.74
N LEU A 57 13.49 12.00 -9.01
CA LEU A 57 12.08 12.16 -9.39
C LEU A 57 11.21 10.99 -8.90
N LYS A 58 11.70 9.76 -9.06
CA LYS A 58 11.01 8.56 -8.56
C LYS A 58 10.80 8.64 -7.04
N SER A 59 11.81 9.05 -6.31
CA SER A 59 11.73 9.25 -4.87
C SER A 59 10.71 10.34 -4.49
N PHE A 60 10.63 11.42 -5.29
CA PHE A 60 9.60 12.44 -5.12
C PHE A 60 8.19 11.91 -5.40
N PHE A 61 7.99 11.14 -6.45
CA PHE A 61 6.70 10.50 -6.71
C PHE A 61 6.31 9.53 -5.59
N ASN A 62 7.24 8.74 -5.07
CA ASN A 62 6.99 7.88 -3.92
C ASN A 62 6.60 8.68 -2.66
N TYR A 63 7.18 9.86 -2.48
CA TYR A 63 6.76 10.78 -1.43
C TYR A 63 5.33 11.31 -1.67
N LEU A 64 4.97 11.69 -2.89
CA LEU A 64 3.60 12.10 -3.21
C LEU A 64 2.59 10.99 -2.94
N ARG A 65 2.97 9.71 -3.14
CA ARG A 65 2.13 8.53 -2.88
C ARG A 65 1.75 8.34 -1.41
N THR A 66 2.34 9.09 -0.49
CA THR A 66 1.90 9.13 0.91
C THR A 66 0.57 9.86 1.10
N ASP A 67 0.12 10.64 0.11
CA ASP A 67 -1.19 11.30 0.09
C ASP A 67 -2.15 10.55 -0.84
N SER A 68 -3.44 10.58 -0.52
CA SER A 68 -4.49 9.96 -1.33
C SER A 68 -4.66 10.60 -2.71
N ASP A 69 -4.25 11.86 -2.84
CA ASP A 69 -4.31 12.63 -4.08
C ASP A 69 -3.04 12.52 -4.92
N HIS A 70 -2.22 11.52 -4.68
CA HIS A 70 -0.92 11.36 -5.33
C HIS A 70 -0.99 11.36 -6.86
N GLU A 71 -1.98 10.69 -7.46
CA GLU A 71 -2.16 10.68 -8.92
C GLU A 71 -2.40 12.09 -9.48
N PHE A 72 -3.17 12.90 -8.75
CA PHE A 72 -3.38 14.30 -9.11
C PHE A 72 -2.04 15.07 -9.08
N TYR A 73 -1.24 14.92 -8.01
CA TYR A 73 0.05 15.62 -7.88
C TYR A 73 1.09 15.11 -8.87
N GLU A 74 1.10 13.80 -9.15
CA GLU A 74 1.96 13.21 -10.19
C GLU A 74 1.60 13.78 -11.57
N ASN A 75 0.33 13.79 -11.95
CA ASN A 75 -0.13 14.34 -13.22
C ASN A 75 0.16 15.84 -13.33
N LEU A 76 0.01 16.60 -12.24
CA LEU A 76 0.35 18.03 -12.21
C LEU A 76 1.86 18.22 -12.42
N THR A 77 2.70 17.41 -11.80
CA THR A 77 4.16 17.43 -11.98
C THR A 77 4.54 17.11 -13.43
N TRP A 78 3.86 16.15 -14.06
CA TRP A 78 4.08 15.81 -15.48
C TRP A 78 3.74 16.95 -16.45
N ILE A 79 2.81 17.85 -16.13
CA ILE A 79 2.54 19.04 -16.95
C ILE A 79 3.75 19.99 -16.94
N GLY A 80 4.35 20.23 -15.77
CA GLY A 80 5.53 21.07 -15.66
C GLY A 80 6.77 20.44 -16.31
N LEU A 81 6.98 19.11 -16.08
CA LEU A 81 8.06 18.36 -16.71
C LEU A 81 7.93 18.32 -18.23
N GLU A 82 6.73 18.22 -18.78
CA GLU A 82 6.48 18.26 -20.22
C GLU A 82 7.01 19.56 -20.82
N ASN A 83 6.68 20.70 -20.19
CA ASN A 83 7.09 22.00 -20.68
C ASN A 83 8.61 22.17 -20.74
N SER A 84 9.30 21.93 -19.63
CA SER A 84 10.76 22.07 -19.55
C SER A 84 11.49 21.07 -20.45
N THR A 85 11.04 19.82 -20.49
CA THR A 85 11.60 18.76 -21.35
C THR A 85 11.45 19.08 -22.84
N TYR A 86 10.28 19.61 -23.23
CA TYR A 86 10.07 20.08 -24.61
C TYR A 86 11.07 21.19 -24.97
N HIS A 87 11.27 22.17 -24.08
CA HIS A 87 12.19 23.28 -24.35
C HIS A 87 13.64 22.82 -24.45
N LYS A 88 14.08 21.83 -23.67
CA LYS A 88 15.40 21.18 -23.82
C LYS A 88 15.49 20.40 -25.15
N GLY A 89 14.50 19.58 -25.45
CA GLY A 89 14.52 18.65 -26.58
C GLY A 89 14.28 19.29 -27.97
N LYS A 90 13.58 20.43 -28.05
CA LYS A 90 13.29 21.09 -29.33
C LYS A 90 14.55 21.50 -30.11
N LYS A 91 15.68 21.75 -29.41
CA LYS A 91 16.96 22.11 -30.01
C LYS A 91 17.60 20.90 -30.71
N GLU A 92 17.45 19.71 -30.14
CA GLU A 92 18.00 18.46 -30.68
C GLU A 92 17.08 17.85 -31.73
N ARG A 93 15.75 17.99 -31.57
CA ARG A 93 14.74 17.34 -32.42
C ARG A 93 13.70 18.34 -32.92
N PRO A 94 13.90 19.01 -34.06
CA PRO A 94 12.99 20.02 -34.61
C PRO A 94 11.56 19.52 -34.84
N ALA A 95 11.38 18.23 -35.11
CA ALA A 95 10.07 17.58 -35.32
C ALA A 95 9.15 17.66 -34.06
N LEU A 96 9.71 17.85 -32.88
CA LEU A 96 8.95 17.94 -31.62
C LEU A 96 7.93 19.05 -31.63
N LYS A 97 8.18 20.17 -32.31
CA LYS A 97 7.24 21.29 -32.43
C LYS A 97 5.91 20.82 -33.04
N ASN A 98 5.97 20.02 -34.09
CA ASN A 98 4.79 19.50 -34.77
C ASN A 98 4.13 18.38 -33.94
N LEU A 99 4.92 17.52 -33.31
CA LEU A 99 4.39 16.45 -32.45
C LEU A 99 3.66 17.03 -31.24
N ARG A 100 4.23 18.05 -30.56
CA ARG A 100 3.58 18.76 -29.44
C ARG A 100 2.26 19.39 -29.88
N ARG A 101 2.27 20.09 -31.02
CA ARG A 101 1.06 20.74 -31.57
C ARG A 101 -0.03 19.72 -31.89
N ASN A 102 0.33 18.60 -32.51
CA ASN A 102 -0.64 17.55 -32.82
C ASN A 102 -1.19 16.87 -31.56
N TYR A 103 -0.33 16.63 -30.58
CA TYR A 103 -0.71 16.09 -29.27
C TYR A 103 -1.66 17.05 -28.53
N SER A 104 -1.33 18.35 -28.50
CA SER A 104 -2.19 19.38 -27.90
C SER A 104 -3.60 19.40 -28.50
N LYS A 105 -3.70 19.33 -29.84
CA LYS A 105 -4.99 19.25 -30.52
C LYS A 105 -5.78 18.00 -30.18
N LYS A 106 -5.10 16.84 -30.06
CA LYS A 106 -5.74 15.59 -29.63
C LYS A 106 -6.29 15.69 -28.22
N VAL A 107 -5.50 16.22 -27.27
CA VAL A 107 -5.92 16.40 -25.87
C VAL A 107 -7.11 17.34 -25.74
N LEU A 108 -7.16 18.42 -26.54
CA LEU A 108 -8.28 19.38 -26.50
C LEU A 108 -9.56 18.84 -27.16
N ASN A 109 -9.44 17.95 -28.14
CA ASN A 109 -10.58 17.36 -28.87
C ASN A 109 -11.02 16.00 -28.30
N GLY A 110 -10.18 15.37 -27.47
CA GLY A 110 -10.49 14.08 -26.86
C GLY A 110 -11.49 14.19 -25.73
N GLU A 111 -12.24 13.13 -25.50
CA GLU A 111 -13.03 12.99 -24.28
C GLU A 111 -12.06 12.88 -23.10
N ILE A 112 -12.25 13.74 -22.13
CA ILE A 112 -11.43 13.77 -20.93
C ILE A 112 -11.82 12.56 -20.10
N PRO A 113 -10.85 11.76 -19.62
CA PRO A 113 -11.16 10.70 -18.67
C PRO A 113 -11.94 11.30 -17.52
N SER A 114 -13.13 10.80 -17.29
CA SER A 114 -14.02 11.29 -16.25
C SER A 114 -13.46 11.01 -14.83
N SER A 115 -12.28 10.38 -14.71
CA SER A 115 -11.51 10.12 -13.48
C SER A 115 -10.65 11.28 -13.03
N GLU A 116 -10.36 12.25 -13.89
CA GLU A 116 -9.53 13.38 -13.48
C GLU A 116 -10.33 14.42 -12.70
N ARG A 117 -9.69 15.02 -11.68
CA ARG A 117 -10.26 16.16 -10.98
C ARG A 117 -10.54 17.30 -11.97
N ALA A 118 -11.68 17.97 -11.83
CA ALA A 118 -12.08 19.07 -12.70
C ALA A 118 -10.97 20.13 -12.85
N ILE A 119 -10.30 20.47 -11.74
CA ILE A 119 -9.20 21.45 -11.74
C ILE A 119 -7.98 20.99 -12.55
N LEU A 120 -7.62 19.69 -12.54
CA LEU A 120 -6.50 19.18 -13.33
C LEU A 120 -6.81 19.25 -14.83
N ASN A 121 -8.05 18.95 -15.19
CA ASN A 121 -8.53 19.07 -16.56
C ASN A 121 -8.52 20.52 -17.06
N GLU A 122 -8.91 21.47 -16.20
CA GLU A 122 -8.83 22.90 -16.53
C GLU A 122 -7.39 23.35 -16.72
N ILE A 123 -6.48 22.97 -15.83
CA ILE A 123 -5.04 23.26 -15.93
C ILE A 123 -4.47 22.64 -17.22
N ARG A 124 -4.80 21.39 -17.52
CA ARG A 124 -4.34 20.69 -18.72
C ARG A 124 -4.87 21.36 -20.00
N LYS A 125 -6.16 21.70 -20.07
CA LYS A 125 -6.75 22.42 -21.18
C LYS A 125 -6.11 23.78 -21.37
N ALA A 126 -5.94 24.54 -20.29
CA ALA A 126 -5.31 25.85 -20.32
C ALA A 126 -3.86 25.77 -20.83
N HIS A 127 -3.10 24.76 -20.35
CA HIS A 127 -1.73 24.49 -20.81
C HIS A 127 -1.67 24.24 -22.32
N TYR A 128 -2.48 23.31 -22.84
CA TYR A 128 -2.42 22.97 -24.27
C TYR A 128 -3.04 24.02 -25.17
N LYS A 129 -4.02 24.83 -24.72
CA LYS A 129 -4.45 26.05 -25.42
C LYS A 129 -3.30 27.04 -25.57
N LYS A 130 -2.57 27.30 -24.48
CA LYS A 130 -1.39 28.18 -24.50
C LYS A 130 -0.30 27.66 -25.45
N VAL A 131 -0.05 26.36 -25.51
CA VAL A 131 0.89 25.72 -26.46
C VAL A 131 0.46 25.94 -27.91
N LEU A 132 -0.85 26.00 -28.20
CA LEU A 132 -1.36 26.28 -29.53
C LEU A 132 -1.36 27.80 -29.88
N GLY A 133 -1.06 28.66 -28.90
CA GLY A 133 -1.12 30.12 -29.04
C GLY A 133 -2.54 30.70 -28.88
N GLU A 134 -3.46 29.90 -28.33
CA GLU A 134 -4.81 30.30 -27.99
C GLU A 134 -4.86 30.88 -26.57
N ASN A 135 -5.83 31.80 -26.32
CA ASN A 135 -6.01 32.34 -24.98
C ASN A 135 -6.59 31.26 -24.05
N PRO A 136 -5.90 30.89 -22.93
CA PRO A 136 -6.47 29.96 -21.97
C PRO A 136 -7.64 30.65 -21.24
N ASP A 137 -8.85 30.30 -21.60
CA ASP A 137 -10.07 30.77 -20.94
C ASP A 137 -10.27 29.91 -19.67
N ALA A 138 -9.67 30.38 -18.55
CA ALA A 138 -9.66 29.65 -17.28
C ALA A 138 -9.69 30.63 -16.09
N GLU A 139 -10.12 30.13 -14.92
CA GLU A 139 -10.14 30.92 -13.69
C GLU A 139 -8.76 31.47 -13.31
N ALA A 140 -8.71 32.65 -12.67
CA ALA A 140 -7.47 33.28 -12.23
C ALA A 140 -6.57 32.35 -11.39
N ARG A 141 -7.16 31.48 -10.58
CA ARG A 141 -6.44 30.46 -9.79
C ARG A 141 -5.72 29.45 -10.69
N VAL A 142 -6.39 28.96 -11.73
CA VAL A 142 -5.82 28.01 -12.70
C VAL A 142 -4.69 28.65 -13.48
N LEU A 143 -4.88 29.93 -13.90
CA LEU A 143 -3.83 30.68 -14.62
C LEU A 143 -2.59 30.90 -13.75
N ASN A 144 -2.76 31.19 -12.47
CA ASN A 144 -1.62 31.34 -11.54
C ASN A 144 -0.87 30.02 -11.36
N ILE A 145 -1.57 28.91 -11.17
CA ILE A 145 -0.93 27.57 -11.09
C ILE A 145 -0.20 27.26 -12.39
N LEU A 146 -0.80 27.54 -13.54
CA LEU A 146 -0.19 27.30 -14.85
C LEU A 146 1.10 28.10 -15.04
N ASN A 147 1.11 29.37 -14.64
CA ASN A 147 2.30 30.20 -14.72
C ASN A 147 3.42 29.70 -13.82
N GLU A 148 3.10 29.16 -12.65
CA GLU A 148 4.09 28.56 -11.77
C GLU A 148 4.60 27.20 -12.26
N LEU A 149 3.78 26.42 -13.00
CA LEU A 149 4.15 25.17 -13.65
C LEU A 149 5.01 25.33 -14.90
N GLU A 150 5.20 26.55 -15.39
CA GLU A 150 6.12 26.83 -16.51
C GLU A 150 7.57 26.72 -16.04
N PHE A 151 8.06 25.49 -15.89
CA PHE A 151 9.43 25.22 -15.54
C PHE A 151 10.36 25.62 -16.68
N ASP A 152 11.42 26.37 -16.34
CA ASP A 152 12.45 26.81 -17.28
C ASP A 152 13.29 25.61 -17.76
N GLU A 153 13.78 25.69 -19.01
CA GLU A 153 14.68 24.68 -19.59
C GLU A 153 16.01 24.54 -18.82
N HIS A 154 16.41 25.54 -18.04
CA HIS A 154 17.67 25.53 -17.26
C HIS A 154 17.50 24.93 -15.86
N MET A 155 16.27 24.69 -15.41
CA MET A 155 16.02 24.12 -14.09
C MET A 155 16.56 22.69 -14.02
N ASP A 156 17.25 22.39 -12.92
CA ASP A 156 17.63 21.03 -12.56
C ASP A 156 16.51 20.28 -11.84
N THR A 157 16.71 19.00 -11.56
CA THR A 157 15.71 18.14 -10.92
C THR A 157 15.33 18.64 -9.53
N GLU A 158 16.31 19.13 -8.77
CA GLU A 158 16.10 19.60 -7.40
C GLU A 158 15.24 20.86 -7.38
N GLN A 159 15.52 21.80 -8.29
CA GLN A 159 14.74 23.04 -8.43
C GLN A 159 13.28 22.76 -8.85
N ILE A 160 13.08 21.80 -9.77
CA ILE A 160 11.74 21.38 -10.18
C ILE A 160 10.95 20.81 -8.99
N ILE A 161 11.57 19.95 -8.21
CA ILE A 161 10.94 19.33 -7.05
C ILE A 161 10.59 20.38 -5.98
N LEU A 162 11.51 21.32 -5.70
CA LEU A 162 11.26 22.42 -4.76
C LEU A 162 10.08 23.27 -5.21
N LYS A 163 10.09 23.71 -6.47
CA LYS A 163 9.01 24.53 -7.04
C LYS A 163 7.68 23.78 -7.06
N MET A 164 7.70 22.48 -7.38
CA MET A 164 6.49 21.66 -7.35
C MET A 164 5.92 21.54 -5.93
N ASN A 165 6.79 21.37 -4.93
CA ASN A 165 6.37 21.33 -3.53
C ASN A 165 5.76 22.66 -3.06
N GLU A 166 6.29 23.81 -3.51
CA GLU A 166 5.69 25.13 -3.25
C GLU A 166 4.29 25.25 -3.87
N ILE A 167 4.13 24.84 -5.13
CA ILE A 167 2.82 24.84 -5.81
C ILE A 167 1.81 23.97 -5.05
N ILE A 168 2.21 22.77 -4.66
CA ILE A 168 1.34 21.84 -3.92
C ILE A 168 0.93 22.44 -2.57
N LYS A 169 1.85 23.09 -1.86
CA LYS A 169 1.54 23.75 -0.57
C LYS A 169 0.64 24.97 -0.73
N ASN A 170 0.92 25.81 -1.69
CA ASN A 170 0.22 27.10 -1.84
C ASN A 170 -1.21 26.93 -2.35
N TYR A 171 -1.43 25.98 -3.26
CA TYR A 171 -2.72 25.83 -3.93
C TYR A 171 -3.53 24.63 -3.47
N PHE A 172 -2.89 23.62 -2.82
CA PHE A 172 -3.52 22.36 -2.44
C PHE A 172 -3.23 22.04 -0.98
N LYS A 173 -4.09 21.23 -0.37
CA LYS A 173 -3.99 20.87 1.06
C LYS A 173 -3.07 19.66 1.31
N PHE A 174 -1.94 19.58 0.63
CA PHE A 174 -0.96 18.54 0.88
C PHE A 174 -0.33 18.70 2.27
N ARG A 175 -0.40 17.68 3.10
CA ARG A 175 0.04 17.73 4.51
C ARG A 175 1.25 16.85 4.83
N ALA A 176 1.95 16.33 3.87
CA ALA A 176 3.20 15.64 4.16
C ALA A 176 4.28 16.67 4.51
N GLY A 177 4.93 16.44 5.63
CA GLY A 177 5.81 17.39 6.30
C GLY A 177 6.94 18.00 5.46
N SER A 178 7.65 18.95 6.01
CA SER A 178 8.63 19.85 5.38
C SER A 178 9.73 19.16 4.56
N TYR A 179 9.36 18.67 3.38
CA TYR A 179 10.27 18.15 2.37
C TYR A 179 11.37 19.17 1.98
N GLU A 180 11.08 20.49 2.06
CA GLU A 180 12.03 21.57 1.79
C GLU A 180 13.28 21.56 2.68
N VAL A 181 13.14 21.28 3.97
CA VAL A 181 14.27 21.24 4.90
C VAL A 181 15.17 20.06 4.56
N SER A 182 14.55 18.93 4.24
CA SER A 182 15.25 17.70 3.87
C SER A 182 15.98 17.82 2.54
N LEU A 183 15.38 18.48 1.55
CA LEU A 183 15.99 18.70 0.25
C LEU A 183 17.14 19.70 0.32
N LYS A 184 17.01 20.79 1.09
CA LYS A 184 18.10 21.72 1.37
C LYS A 184 19.29 21.03 2.05
N GLN A 185 19.03 20.19 3.04
CA GLN A 185 20.08 19.40 3.71
C GLN A 185 20.74 18.38 2.77
N TYR A 186 19.98 17.77 1.86
CA TYR A 186 20.51 16.86 0.84
C TYR A 186 21.41 17.59 -0.14
N ILE A 187 20.99 18.77 -0.64
CA ILE A 187 21.77 19.62 -1.54
C ILE A 187 23.07 20.09 -0.87
N GLU A 188 23.00 20.48 0.40
CA GLU A 188 24.17 20.91 1.19
C GLU A 188 25.15 19.75 1.43
N LYS A 189 24.65 18.54 1.75
CA LYS A 189 25.50 17.34 1.91
C LYS A 189 26.14 16.92 0.58
N LYS A 190 25.45 17.02 -0.55
CA LYS A 190 26.01 16.70 -1.88
C LYS A 190 27.07 17.71 -2.33
N LYS A 191 26.92 18.98 -1.94
CA LYS A 191 27.91 20.04 -2.19
C LYS A 191 29.17 19.95 -1.28
N ALA A 192 29.04 19.32 -0.11
CA ALA A 192 30.12 19.12 0.85
C ALA A 192 31.01 17.90 0.56
N THR A 193 30.63 17.00 -0.35
CA THR A 193 31.44 15.86 -0.79
C THR A 193 32.33 16.30 -1.96
N PRO A 194 33.68 16.37 -1.82
CA PRO A 194 34.54 16.73 -2.93
C PRO A 194 34.50 15.65 -4.01
N THR A 195 34.37 16.09 -5.25
CA THR A 195 34.45 15.30 -6.48
C THR A 195 35.77 14.51 -6.51
N VAL A 196 35.72 13.24 -6.14
CA VAL A 196 36.79 12.29 -6.48
C VAL A 196 36.40 11.66 -7.82
N SER A 197 37.33 11.85 -8.75
CA SER A 197 37.33 11.46 -10.16
C SER A 197 36.60 10.15 -10.46
N ALA A 198 35.78 10.23 -11.52
CA ALA A 198 35.12 9.14 -12.16
C ALA A 198 36.09 8.09 -12.68
N GLU A 199 36.23 6.99 -11.98
CA GLU A 199 36.54 5.67 -12.53
C GLU A 199 36.35 4.61 -11.44
N LYS A 200 35.40 3.67 -11.68
CA LYS A 200 35.08 2.48 -10.85
C LYS A 200 34.25 2.71 -9.58
N LYS A 201 32.96 2.94 -9.75
CA LYS A 201 31.93 2.68 -8.71
C LYS A 201 30.50 2.64 -9.30
N GLU A 202 30.23 1.81 -10.31
CA GLU A 202 28.87 1.65 -10.84
C GLU A 202 27.96 0.74 -9.99
N GLU A 203 28.49 -0.08 -9.07
CA GLU A 203 27.68 -1.02 -8.29
C GLU A 203 27.22 -0.53 -6.91
N LYS A 204 27.61 0.69 -6.47
CA LYS A 204 27.24 1.22 -5.13
C LYS A 204 26.36 2.48 -5.15
N ALA A 205 25.97 2.99 -6.31
CA ALA A 205 25.19 4.22 -6.41
C ALA A 205 23.68 4.02 -6.26
N GLU A 206 23.16 2.81 -6.50
CA GLU A 206 21.73 2.53 -6.38
C GLU A 206 21.22 2.51 -4.92
N ASP A 207 22.08 2.17 -3.96
CA ASP A 207 21.70 1.95 -2.56
C ASP A 207 21.70 3.24 -1.71
N THR A 208 22.52 4.23 -2.06
CA THR A 208 22.66 5.45 -1.26
C THR A 208 21.54 6.47 -1.46
N GLY A 209 20.95 6.56 -2.66
CA GLY A 209 19.88 7.52 -2.96
C GLY A 209 18.56 7.17 -2.28
N TYR A 210 18.21 5.90 -2.30
CA TYR A 210 16.96 5.41 -1.70
C TYR A 210 17.00 5.43 -0.17
N SER A 211 18.12 5.03 0.41
CA SER A 211 18.34 5.07 1.86
C SER A 211 18.37 6.50 2.41
N LEU A 212 18.97 7.45 1.67
CA LEU A 212 19.03 8.87 2.04
C LEU A 212 17.65 9.54 1.98
N MET A 213 16.85 9.26 0.95
CA MET A 213 15.49 9.81 0.84
C MET A 213 14.52 9.21 1.87
N LYS A 214 14.70 7.94 2.24
CA LYS A 214 13.95 7.31 3.33
C LYS A 214 14.24 8.01 4.67
N ASN A 215 15.51 8.34 4.92
CA ASN A 215 15.91 9.12 6.10
C ASN A 215 15.42 10.57 6.02
N LEU A 216 15.39 11.16 4.83
CA LEU A 216 14.90 12.51 4.59
C LEU A 216 13.39 12.69 4.82
N VAL A 217 12.58 11.74 4.38
CA VAL A 217 11.12 11.72 4.66
C VAL A 217 10.85 11.59 6.16
N VAL A 218 11.70 10.84 6.86
CA VAL A 218 11.63 10.64 8.31
C VAL A 218 12.05 11.92 9.06
N GLU A 219 13.16 12.56 8.69
CA GLU A 219 13.63 13.81 9.30
C GLU A 219 12.69 15.00 9.04
N SER A 220 12.03 15.05 7.87
CA SER A 220 11.06 16.11 7.56
C SER A 220 9.76 16.03 8.37
N ALA A 221 9.38 14.84 8.80
CA ALA A 221 8.25 14.66 9.69
C ALA A 221 8.55 15.14 11.12
N GLU A 222 9.81 15.10 11.57
CA GLU A 222 10.22 15.65 12.89
C GLU A 222 10.22 17.19 12.90
N THR A 223 10.78 17.84 11.88
CA THR A 223 10.93 19.32 11.84
C THR A 223 9.60 20.07 11.75
N THR A 224 8.59 19.51 11.09
CA THR A 224 7.25 20.14 11.04
C THR A 224 6.48 20.02 12.34
N ARG A 225 6.85 19.11 13.23
CA ARG A 225 6.21 18.93 14.53
C ARG A 225 6.75 19.89 15.59
N ASP A 226 8.05 20.15 15.56
CA ASP A 226 8.68 21.09 16.48
C ASP A 226 8.16 22.50 16.23
N PHE A 227 7.90 22.89 14.98
CA PHE A 227 7.36 24.21 14.61
C PHE A 227 5.90 24.44 15.09
N TYR A 228 5.08 23.38 15.20
CA TYR A 228 3.71 23.48 15.72
C TYR A 228 3.63 23.45 17.25
N PHE A 229 4.70 23.07 17.96
CA PHE A 229 4.75 22.96 19.42
C PHE A 229 5.43 24.13 20.12
N GLU A 230 6.40 24.81 19.48
CA GLU A 230 7.00 26.03 20.04
C GLU A 230 6.00 27.19 20.17
N GLN A 231 4.93 27.21 19.36
CA GLN A 231 3.86 28.21 19.50
C GLN A 231 2.85 27.91 20.62
N ASP A 232 2.84 26.70 21.21
CA ASP A 232 1.90 26.33 22.27
C ASP A 232 2.47 26.49 23.70
N GLU A 233 3.77 26.73 23.88
CA GLU A 233 4.37 26.87 25.22
C GLU A 233 4.23 28.26 25.82
N ASP A 234 3.97 29.31 25.04
CA ASP A 234 3.85 30.69 25.54
C ASP A 234 2.44 31.14 25.95
N ASN A 235 1.42 30.28 25.91
CA ASN A 235 0.05 30.64 26.23
C ASN A 235 -0.56 29.78 27.35
N LYS A 236 -0.15 30.05 28.59
CA LYS A 236 -0.77 29.45 29.80
C LYS A 236 -2.23 29.84 30.07
N ASN A 237 -2.88 30.64 29.23
CA ASN A 237 -4.25 31.13 29.45
C ASN A 237 -5.30 30.71 28.41
N ILE A 238 -5.02 29.71 27.54
CA ILE A 238 -5.96 29.30 26.48
C ILE A 238 -6.43 27.83 26.64
N ASN A 239 -6.55 27.33 27.86
CA ASN A 239 -7.00 25.94 28.08
C ASN A 239 -8.47 25.67 27.70
N PHE A 240 -9.30 26.69 27.47
CA PHE A 240 -10.72 26.51 27.13
C PHE A 240 -11.00 26.43 25.61
N ASN A 241 -10.08 26.91 24.76
CA ASN A 241 -10.27 26.92 23.31
C ASN A 241 -9.59 25.74 22.58
N ILE A 242 -8.62 25.09 23.22
CA ILE A 242 -7.85 23.98 22.62
C ILE A 242 -8.76 22.75 22.40
N HIS A 243 -9.68 22.45 23.33
CA HIS A 243 -10.65 21.38 23.16
C HIS A 243 -11.64 21.61 21.99
N LYS A 244 -12.01 22.88 21.74
CA LYS A 244 -12.85 23.22 20.59
C LYS A 244 -12.09 23.17 19.25
N LEU A 245 -10.82 23.53 19.25
CA LEU A 245 -9.98 23.50 18.04
C LEU A 245 -9.53 22.07 17.68
N THR A 246 -9.18 21.25 18.67
CA THR A 246 -8.88 19.82 18.45
C THR A 246 -10.14 19.07 18.04
N GLY A 247 -11.31 19.35 18.63
CA GLY A 247 -12.58 18.76 18.21
C GLY A 247 -13.00 19.13 16.78
N LYS A 248 -12.75 20.38 16.33
CA LYS A 248 -13.01 20.80 14.95
C LYS A 248 -12.04 20.15 13.96
N ARG A 249 -10.74 19.99 14.29
CA ARG A 249 -9.77 19.30 13.44
C ARG A 249 -10.09 17.80 13.29
N THR A 250 -10.47 17.14 14.37
CA THR A 250 -10.82 15.71 14.35
C THR A 250 -12.07 15.43 13.54
N ASN A 251 -13.07 16.32 13.55
CA ASN A 251 -14.27 16.17 12.73
C ASN A 251 -13.99 16.41 11.23
N THR A 252 -13.10 17.35 10.90
CA THR A 252 -12.67 17.57 9.51
C THR A 252 -11.84 16.41 8.98
N ASP A 253 -10.95 15.83 9.79
CA ASP A 253 -10.13 14.68 9.37
C ASP A 253 -10.99 13.42 9.23
N ARG A 254 -11.96 13.19 10.11
CA ARG A 254 -12.92 12.08 9.99
C ARG A 254 -13.77 12.20 8.74
N GLY A 255 -14.31 13.40 8.44
CA GLY A 255 -15.04 13.67 7.21
C GLY A 255 -14.17 13.43 5.96
N TYR A 256 -12.90 13.80 6.03
CA TYR A 256 -11.93 13.51 4.96
C TYR A 256 -11.75 12.00 4.76
N ILE A 257 -11.51 11.23 5.84
CA ILE A 257 -11.34 9.78 5.77
C ILE A 257 -12.60 9.10 5.17
N GLN A 258 -13.79 9.52 5.58
CA GLN A 258 -15.05 9.00 5.04
C GLN A 258 -15.21 9.27 3.53
N LYS A 259 -14.74 10.42 3.03
CA LYS A 259 -14.75 10.75 1.61
C LYS A 259 -13.81 9.86 0.77
N TYR A 260 -12.72 9.38 1.35
CA TYR A 260 -11.70 8.60 0.65
C TYR A 260 -11.88 7.09 0.75
N TYR A 261 -12.37 6.62 1.91
CA TYR A 261 -12.45 5.19 2.22
C TYR A 261 -13.89 4.70 2.43
N GLY A 262 -14.87 5.60 2.34
CA GLY A 262 -16.27 5.28 2.60
C GLY A 262 -16.66 5.45 4.06
N VAL A 263 -17.95 5.24 4.32
CA VAL A 263 -18.52 5.40 5.66
C VAL A 263 -18.09 4.26 6.60
N SER A 264 -18.05 4.57 7.89
CA SER A 264 -17.76 3.56 8.91
C SER A 264 -18.91 2.57 9.06
N ILE A 265 -18.59 1.27 9.15
CA ILE A 265 -19.58 0.21 9.43
C ILE A 265 -20.05 0.20 10.88
N LEU A 266 -19.29 0.83 11.78
CA LEU A 266 -19.62 0.89 13.19
C LEU A 266 -20.13 2.29 13.56
N PRO A 267 -21.16 2.37 14.40
CA PRO A 267 -21.59 3.65 14.94
C PRO A 267 -20.51 4.28 15.83
N GLU A 268 -20.53 5.59 15.93
CA GLU A 268 -19.47 6.39 16.56
C GLU A 268 -19.16 5.97 18.01
N HIS A 269 -20.17 5.65 18.80
CA HIS A 269 -19.99 5.21 20.20
C HIS A 269 -19.20 3.88 20.30
N LYS A 270 -19.41 2.94 19.33
CA LYS A 270 -18.67 1.68 19.29
C LYS A 270 -17.23 1.88 18.85
N ILE A 271 -16.99 2.77 17.88
CA ILE A 271 -15.63 3.11 17.45
C ILE A 271 -14.87 3.75 18.62
N ASN A 272 -15.45 4.70 19.32
CA ASN A 272 -14.82 5.35 20.47
C ASN A 272 -14.47 4.35 21.57
N ALA A 273 -15.33 3.37 21.84
CA ALA A 273 -15.05 2.28 22.78
C ALA A 273 -13.89 1.40 22.32
N LEU A 274 -13.82 1.07 21.02
CA LEU A 274 -12.71 0.34 20.42
C LEU A 274 -11.40 1.13 20.49
N GLU A 275 -11.41 2.41 20.16
CA GLU A 275 -10.25 3.29 20.27
C GLU A 275 -9.71 3.34 21.69
N GLN A 276 -10.59 3.48 22.71
CA GLN A 276 -10.17 3.45 24.11
C GLN A 276 -9.48 2.14 24.51
N SER A 277 -9.90 1.02 23.94
CA SER A 277 -9.34 -0.31 24.24
C SER A 277 -8.08 -0.63 23.44
N LEU A 278 -8.03 -0.25 22.16
CA LEU A 278 -6.99 -0.64 21.23
C LEU A 278 -5.93 0.45 21.02
N CYS A 279 -6.31 1.72 21.00
CA CYS A 279 -5.38 2.83 20.81
C CYS A 279 -4.68 3.20 22.13
N THR A 280 -3.87 2.29 22.65
CA THR A 280 -3.15 2.42 23.93
C THR A 280 -1.64 2.23 23.73
N GLY A 281 -0.83 2.70 24.69
CA GLY A 281 0.63 2.59 24.60
C GLY A 281 1.17 3.39 23.42
N ASN A 282 1.92 2.74 22.51
CA ASN A 282 2.49 3.36 21.32
C ASN A 282 1.45 3.90 20.34
N HIS A 283 0.19 3.50 20.47
CA HIS A 283 -0.89 3.90 19.55
C HIS A 283 -1.85 4.92 20.17
N LYS A 284 -1.52 5.52 21.34
CA LYS A 284 -2.44 6.42 22.10
C LYS A 284 -2.96 7.61 21.30
N LYS A 285 -2.24 8.03 20.27
CA LYS A 285 -2.66 9.16 19.40
C LYS A 285 -3.33 8.73 18.10
N ALA A 286 -3.19 7.46 17.73
CA ALA A 286 -3.84 6.92 16.56
C ALA A 286 -5.33 6.73 16.81
N ARG A 287 -6.12 6.73 15.74
CA ARG A 287 -7.55 6.48 15.72
C ARG A 287 -7.86 5.32 14.79
N LEU A 288 -9.09 4.83 14.86
CA LEU A 288 -9.55 3.73 14.03
C LEU A 288 -10.68 4.17 13.12
N HIS A 289 -10.65 3.67 11.89
CA HIS A 289 -11.75 3.76 10.94
C HIS A 289 -11.98 2.39 10.32
N ILE A 290 -13.17 1.80 10.53
CA ILE A 290 -13.50 0.48 10.01
C ILE A 290 -14.59 0.66 8.97
N THR A 291 -14.33 0.26 7.72
CA THR A 291 -15.21 0.50 6.57
C THR A 291 -15.36 -0.74 5.72
N ARG A 292 -16.33 -0.73 4.80
CA ARG A 292 -16.47 -1.68 3.67
C ARG A 292 -16.20 -1.02 2.31
N GLY A 293 -15.73 0.23 2.31
CA GLY A 293 -15.54 0.99 1.07
C GLY A 293 -16.85 1.48 0.46
N GLU A 294 -17.94 1.48 1.21
CA GLU A 294 -19.23 1.99 0.75
C GLU A 294 -19.32 3.49 0.99
N PHE A 295 -19.57 4.25 -0.09
CA PHE A 295 -19.68 5.69 -0.04
C PHE A 295 -21.14 6.10 0.21
N ASP A 296 -21.33 7.13 1.04
CA ASP A 296 -22.66 7.69 1.27
C ASP A 296 -23.19 8.36 0.00
N GLU A 297 -24.39 8.01 -0.43
CA GLU A 297 -25.04 8.60 -1.61
C GLU A 297 -25.29 10.11 -1.44
N SER A 298 -25.46 10.59 -0.21
CA SER A 298 -25.58 12.03 0.09
C SER A 298 -24.29 12.81 -0.15
N ALA A 299 -23.14 12.14 -0.15
CA ALA A 299 -21.83 12.72 -0.43
C ALA A 299 -21.52 12.79 -1.94
N LEU A 300 -22.38 12.28 -2.83
CA LEU A 300 -22.20 12.30 -4.29
C LEU A 300 -22.17 13.71 -4.90
N ASN A 301 -22.65 14.71 -4.15
CA ASN A 301 -22.50 16.13 -4.52
C ASN A 301 -21.09 16.69 -4.25
N ASP A 302 -20.22 15.91 -3.60
CA ASP A 302 -18.83 16.28 -3.34
C ASP A 302 -17.93 15.74 -4.46
N VAL A 303 -17.28 16.64 -5.18
CA VAL A 303 -16.40 16.35 -6.31
C VAL A 303 -15.27 15.40 -5.90
N ASP A 304 -14.71 15.58 -4.69
CA ASP A 304 -13.62 14.75 -4.17
C ASP A 304 -14.09 13.31 -3.89
N ALA A 305 -15.28 13.12 -3.30
CA ALA A 305 -15.85 11.81 -3.04
C ALA A 305 -16.15 11.04 -4.33
N THR A 306 -16.73 11.74 -5.31
CA THR A 306 -17.04 11.18 -6.64
C THR A 306 -15.78 10.74 -7.37
N TYR A 307 -14.74 11.57 -7.35
CA TYR A 307 -13.42 11.23 -7.90
C TYR A 307 -12.83 9.97 -7.25
N ASN A 308 -12.78 9.92 -5.92
CA ASN A 308 -12.21 8.77 -5.22
C ASN A 308 -12.98 7.46 -5.45
N LYS A 309 -14.31 7.54 -5.52
CA LYS A 309 -15.15 6.39 -5.89
C LYS A 309 -14.79 5.87 -7.28
N LYS A 310 -14.48 6.76 -8.20
CA LYS A 310 -14.13 6.40 -9.56
C LYS A 310 -12.73 5.78 -9.64
N VAL A 311 -11.72 6.38 -9.01
CA VAL A 311 -10.37 5.82 -8.92
C VAL A 311 -10.40 4.43 -8.27
N ALA A 312 -11.21 4.25 -7.22
CA ALA A 312 -11.40 2.93 -6.61
C ALA A 312 -12.00 1.92 -7.59
N LYS A 313 -12.94 2.34 -8.44
CA LYS A 313 -13.54 1.47 -9.47
C LYS A 313 -12.54 1.11 -10.56
N GLU A 314 -11.76 2.06 -11.06
CA GLU A 314 -10.71 1.83 -12.06
C GLU A 314 -9.65 0.86 -11.54
N GLN A 315 -9.23 1.01 -10.28
CA GLN A 315 -8.29 0.06 -9.67
C GLN A 315 -8.90 -1.34 -9.51
N ASN A 316 -10.17 -1.44 -9.13
CA ASN A 316 -10.88 -2.71 -9.08
C ASN A 316 -10.89 -3.40 -10.46
N GLU A 317 -11.20 -2.66 -11.52
CA GLU A 317 -11.17 -3.17 -12.90
C GLU A 317 -9.76 -3.63 -13.29
N SER A 318 -8.71 -2.89 -12.91
CA SER A 318 -7.31 -3.28 -13.14
C SER A 318 -6.94 -4.58 -12.41
N ASN A 319 -7.34 -4.72 -11.15
CA ASN A 319 -7.12 -5.93 -10.35
C ASN A 319 -7.80 -7.15 -10.97
N ILE A 320 -9.06 -6.99 -11.41
CA ILE A 320 -9.84 -8.04 -12.08
C ILE A 320 -9.18 -8.43 -13.42
N ASN A 321 -8.81 -7.46 -14.24
CA ASN A 321 -8.16 -7.69 -15.52
C ASN A 321 -6.83 -8.45 -15.35
N TYR A 322 -6.02 -8.03 -14.38
CA TYR A 322 -4.77 -8.73 -14.06
C TYR A 322 -5.01 -10.19 -13.66
N TYR A 323 -6.04 -10.47 -12.85
CA TYR A 323 -6.39 -11.83 -12.45
C TYR A 323 -6.80 -12.68 -13.65
N TYR A 324 -7.65 -12.15 -14.54
CA TYR A 324 -8.11 -12.87 -15.72
C TYR A 324 -7.04 -13.01 -16.82
N ASP A 325 -6.16 -12.04 -16.99
CA ASP A 325 -5.00 -12.15 -17.91
C ASP A 325 -4.09 -13.32 -17.52
N ASN A 326 -4.09 -13.69 -16.24
CA ASN A 326 -3.31 -14.79 -15.70
C ASN A 326 -4.20 -15.96 -15.21
N TYR A 327 -5.43 -16.09 -15.70
CA TYR A 327 -6.45 -17.00 -15.17
C TYR A 327 -5.98 -18.45 -15.03
N ALA A 328 -5.37 -19.03 -16.08
CA ALA A 328 -4.91 -20.42 -16.06
C ALA A 328 -3.92 -20.69 -14.93
N ARG A 329 -2.96 -19.78 -14.74
CA ARG A 329 -1.96 -19.86 -13.67
C ARG A 329 -2.60 -19.70 -12.29
N ASN A 330 -3.46 -18.72 -12.14
CA ASN A 330 -4.13 -18.41 -10.86
C ASN A 330 -5.07 -19.56 -10.45
N ASN A 331 -5.82 -20.12 -11.39
CA ASN A 331 -6.71 -21.26 -11.12
C ASN A 331 -5.93 -22.53 -10.75
N ASN A 332 -4.80 -22.79 -11.42
CA ASN A 332 -3.91 -23.90 -11.04
C ASN A 332 -3.35 -23.69 -9.60
N SER A 333 -3.01 -22.46 -9.25
CA SER A 333 -2.56 -22.12 -7.88
C SER A 333 -3.66 -22.37 -6.85
N ILE A 334 -4.91 -22.00 -7.14
CA ILE A 334 -6.07 -22.28 -6.29
C ILE A 334 -6.26 -23.79 -6.11
N LEU A 335 -6.25 -24.57 -7.20
CA LEU A 335 -6.41 -26.02 -7.14
C LEU A 335 -5.31 -26.70 -6.33
N ASN A 336 -4.05 -26.32 -6.57
CA ASN A 336 -2.90 -26.86 -5.85
C ASN A 336 -2.96 -26.53 -4.35
N LEU A 337 -3.27 -25.29 -3.99
CA LEU A 337 -3.39 -24.86 -2.60
C LEU A 337 -4.56 -25.56 -1.91
N THR A 338 -5.73 -25.64 -2.56
CA THR A 338 -6.90 -26.36 -2.07
C THR A 338 -6.57 -27.83 -1.78
N ASN A 339 -5.90 -28.52 -2.72
CA ASN A 339 -5.53 -29.92 -2.54
C ASN A 339 -4.53 -30.11 -1.38
N LYS A 340 -3.55 -29.21 -1.23
CA LYS A 340 -2.59 -29.27 -0.13
C LYS A 340 -3.28 -29.08 1.24
N ILE A 341 -4.17 -28.08 1.35
CA ILE A 341 -4.93 -27.83 2.59
C ILE A 341 -5.81 -29.04 2.90
N ARG A 342 -6.56 -29.54 1.92
CA ARG A 342 -7.45 -30.70 2.08
C ARG A 342 -6.72 -31.96 2.49
N ASN A 343 -5.57 -32.26 1.86
CA ASN A 343 -4.74 -33.40 2.22
C ASN A 343 -4.20 -33.27 3.65
N THR A 344 -3.82 -32.08 4.08
CA THR A 344 -3.36 -31.87 5.45
C THR A 344 -4.48 -32.07 6.47
N MET A 345 -5.68 -31.58 6.16
CA MET A 345 -6.86 -31.81 7.00
C MET A 345 -7.17 -33.30 7.08
N LEU A 346 -7.16 -34.04 5.96
CA LEU A 346 -7.42 -35.48 5.93
C LEU A 346 -6.44 -36.27 6.78
N VAL A 347 -5.12 -35.93 6.69
CA VAL A 347 -4.08 -36.62 7.49
C VAL A 347 -4.28 -36.37 8.99
N ASN A 348 -4.75 -35.20 9.36
CA ASN A 348 -4.99 -34.85 10.77
C ASN A 348 -6.35 -35.39 11.30
N PHE A 349 -7.29 -35.76 10.41
CA PHE A 349 -8.55 -36.43 10.76
C PHE A 349 -8.39 -37.94 10.95
N ASP A 350 -7.24 -38.52 10.61
CA ASP A 350 -7.01 -39.93 10.88
C ASP A 350 -7.06 -40.19 12.40
N SER A 351 -8.10 -40.89 12.82
CA SER A 351 -8.28 -41.27 14.20
C SER A 351 -7.11 -42.15 14.65
N SER A 352 -6.28 -41.63 15.54
CA SER A 352 -5.24 -42.46 16.18
C SER A 352 -5.88 -43.41 17.17
N ILE A 353 -5.81 -44.70 16.87
CA ILE A 353 -6.24 -45.74 17.81
C ILE A 353 -5.20 -45.87 18.93
N VAL A 354 -5.51 -45.32 20.09
CA VAL A 354 -4.60 -45.35 21.25
C VAL A 354 -5.05 -46.44 22.21
N ARG A 355 -4.08 -47.15 22.81
CA ARG A 355 -4.35 -48.11 23.89
C ARG A 355 -4.85 -47.37 25.12
N ALA A 356 -5.97 -47.80 25.65
CA ALA A 356 -6.62 -47.21 26.81
C ALA A 356 -7.05 -48.26 27.84
N LYS A 357 -7.40 -47.81 29.04
CA LYS A 357 -7.96 -48.66 30.10
C LYS A 357 -9.49 -48.86 29.93
N TYR A 358 -10.10 -48.16 28.99
CA TYR A 358 -11.55 -48.20 28.65
C TYR A 358 -11.74 -47.87 27.17
N GLY A 359 -12.82 -48.35 26.60
CA GLY A 359 -13.14 -48.17 25.18
C GLY A 359 -13.58 -49.50 24.52
N LYS A 360 -13.25 -49.65 23.21
CA LYS A 360 -13.53 -50.89 22.46
C LYS A 360 -12.47 -51.94 22.84
N LEU A 361 -12.92 -53.12 23.33
CA LEU A 361 -12.03 -54.21 23.70
C LEU A 361 -11.26 -54.72 22.47
N ASP A 362 -9.92 -54.76 22.57
CA ASP A 362 -9.06 -55.36 21.56
C ASP A 362 -8.79 -56.84 21.96
N ALA A 363 -9.54 -57.73 21.35
CA ALA A 363 -9.49 -59.16 21.68
C ALA A 363 -8.09 -59.77 21.56
N ASN A 364 -7.31 -59.26 20.60
CA ASN A 364 -5.92 -59.74 20.39
C ASN A 364 -4.92 -59.31 21.50
N LYS A 365 -5.34 -58.43 22.41
CA LYS A 365 -4.50 -57.90 23.49
C LYS A 365 -4.95 -58.35 24.88
N ILE A 366 -6.01 -59.16 25.00
CA ILE A 366 -6.51 -59.67 26.29
C ILE A 366 -5.42 -60.43 27.05
N TRP A 367 -4.58 -61.18 26.35
CA TRP A 367 -3.46 -61.94 26.95
C TRP A 367 -2.51 -61.06 27.79
N ARG A 368 -2.39 -59.76 27.45
CA ARG A 368 -1.53 -58.81 28.17
C ARG A 368 -2.06 -58.50 29.58
N ASN A 369 -3.36 -58.47 29.73
CA ASN A 369 -3.99 -58.30 31.04
C ASN A 369 -3.75 -59.53 31.92
N ILE A 370 -3.85 -60.75 31.33
CA ILE A 370 -3.72 -62.01 32.05
C ILE A 370 -2.27 -62.32 32.40
N HIS A 371 -1.34 -62.06 31.49
CA HIS A 371 0.06 -62.50 31.67
C HIS A 371 1.06 -61.38 32.07
N VAL A 372 0.71 -60.11 31.81
CA VAL A 372 1.60 -58.98 32.01
C VAL A 372 0.98 -57.92 32.95
N ASN A 373 -0.22 -58.14 33.47
CA ASN A 373 -0.97 -57.17 34.29
C ASN A 373 -1.13 -55.76 33.64
N ASP A 374 -1.18 -55.69 32.29
CA ASP A 374 -1.34 -54.43 31.56
C ASP A 374 -2.83 -54.21 31.31
N ASN A 375 -3.43 -53.27 32.03
CA ASN A 375 -4.84 -52.92 31.92
C ASN A 375 -5.23 -52.13 30.65
N LYS A 376 -4.27 -51.81 29.77
CA LYS A 376 -4.46 -51.05 28.54
C LYS A 376 -4.85 -51.99 27.36
N ILE A 377 -5.88 -52.78 27.53
CA ILE A 377 -6.39 -53.77 26.55
C ILE A 377 -7.54 -53.23 25.69
N PHE A 378 -7.94 -52.01 25.93
CA PHE A 378 -8.97 -51.35 25.13
C PHE A 378 -8.34 -50.41 24.10
N SER A 379 -8.98 -50.27 22.97
CA SER A 379 -8.68 -49.25 21.97
C SER A 379 -9.69 -48.12 22.12
N LYS A 380 -9.18 -46.90 22.14
CA LYS A 380 -9.97 -45.68 22.10
C LYS A 380 -9.60 -44.91 20.82
N ASP A 381 -10.60 -44.64 19.99
CA ASP A 381 -10.42 -43.75 18.87
C ASP A 381 -10.33 -42.33 19.44
N LEU A 382 -9.10 -41.78 19.48
CA LEU A 382 -8.92 -40.36 19.65
C LEU A 382 -9.20 -39.73 18.28
N LYS A 383 -10.43 -39.26 18.09
CA LYS A 383 -10.68 -38.28 17.03
C LYS A 383 -9.89 -37.05 17.44
N ASN A 384 -8.82 -36.76 16.71
CA ASN A 384 -8.26 -35.42 16.71
C ASN A 384 -9.32 -34.56 16.03
N ASP A 385 -10.25 -34.04 16.81
CA ASP A 385 -11.05 -32.92 16.37
C ASP A 385 -10.05 -31.79 16.18
N ILE A 386 -9.62 -31.58 14.93
CA ILE A 386 -9.09 -30.27 14.55
C ILE A 386 -10.28 -29.35 14.77
N GLY A 387 -10.28 -28.69 15.92
CA GLY A 387 -11.39 -27.81 16.31
C GLY A 387 -11.66 -26.81 15.19
N ASN A 388 -12.86 -26.27 15.16
CA ASN A 388 -13.25 -25.27 14.18
C ASN A 388 -12.14 -24.26 13.93
N ILE A 389 -11.60 -24.25 12.72
CA ILE A 389 -10.53 -23.33 12.28
C ILE A 389 -11.19 -22.13 11.62
N THR A 390 -10.76 -20.93 11.96
CA THR A 390 -11.08 -19.72 11.21
C THR A 390 -9.79 -19.04 10.74
N VAL A 391 -9.83 -18.43 9.57
CA VAL A 391 -8.70 -17.75 8.97
C VAL A 391 -9.07 -16.30 8.66
N ASP A 392 -8.24 -15.39 9.15
CA ASP A 392 -8.31 -13.98 8.82
C ASP A 392 -7.13 -13.63 7.90
N ILE A 393 -7.40 -12.88 6.83
CA ILE A 393 -6.39 -12.40 5.88
C ILE A 393 -6.33 -10.89 5.98
N LEU A 394 -5.16 -10.36 6.36
CA LEU A 394 -4.89 -8.94 6.51
C LEU A 394 -3.92 -8.49 5.42
N LEU A 395 -4.38 -7.64 4.51
CA LEU A 395 -3.61 -7.14 3.39
C LEU A 395 -3.06 -5.75 3.72
N ASP A 396 -1.75 -5.59 3.64
CA ASP A 396 -1.11 -4.27 3.72
C ASP A 396 -1.43 -3.48 2.45
N CYS A 397 -2.13 -2.36 2.59
CA CYS A 397 -2.45 -1.47 1.48
C CYS A 397 -1.76 -0.10 1.62
N SER A 398 -0.57 -0.06 2.19
CA SER A 398 0.28 1.13 2.23
C SER A 398 0.82 1.51 0.85
N ALA A 399 1.29 2.74 0.71
CA ALA A 399 1.79 3.29 -0.55
C ALA A 399 2.97 2.51 -1.15
N SER A 400 3.74 1.79 -0.33
CA SER A 400 4.82 0.90 -0.80
C SER A 400 4.31 -0.25 -1.68
N GLN A 401 3.02 -0.58 -1.59
CA GLN A 401 2.37 -1.64 -2.36
C GLN A 401 1.75 -1.15 -3.69
N CYS A 402 1.80 0.17 -4.00
CA CYS A 402 1.15 0.74 -5.20
C CYS A 402 1.59 0.07 -6.52
N GLU A 403 2.86 -0.34 -6.63
CA GLU A 403 3.38 -0.99 -7.84
C GLU A 403 3.01 -2.48 -7.95
N ARG A 404 2.45 -3.07 -6.90
CA ARG A 404 2.15 -4.51 -6.80
C ARG A 404 0.70 -4.79 -6.40
N GLN A 405 -0.16 -3.78 -6.41
CA GLN A 405 -1.50 -3.90 -5.85
C GLN A 405 -2.35 -4.96 -6.58
N GLU A 406 -2.22 -5.12 -7.90
CA GLU A 406 -2.91 -6.16 -8.67
C GLU A 406 -2.43 -7.57 -8.27
N ILE A 407 -1.14 -7.70 -7.98
CA ILE A 407 -0.52 -8.96 -7.55
C ILE A 407 -1.03 -9.32 -6.15
N ILE A 408 -1.05 -8.38 -5.21
CA ILE A 408 -1.50 -8.59 -3.83
C ILE A 408 -2.98 -8.92 -3.80
N ALA A 409 -3.81 -8.21 -4.57
CA ALA A 409 -5.24 -8.51 -4.71
C ALA A 409 -5.46 -9.94 -5.22
N ALA A 410 -4.72 -10.35 -6.27
CA ALA A 410 -4.79 -11.70 -6.81
C ALA A 410 -4.31 -12.76 -5.79
N GLN A 411 -3.24 -12.50 -5.04
CA GLN A 411 -2.74 -13.39 -3.99
C GLN A 411 -3.77 -13.55 -2.86
N GLY A 412 -4.33 -12.43 -2.37
CA GLY A 412 -5.38 -12.44 -1.36
C GLY A 412 -6.61 -13.26 -1.83
N TYR A 413 -7.02 -13.07 -3.08
CA TYR A 413 -8.12 -13.83 -3.68
C TYR A 413 -7.79 -15.33 -3.78
N ILE A 414 -6.61 -15.71 -4.23
CA ILE A 414 -6.18 -17.12 -4.35
C ILE A 414 -6.23 -17.82 -2.98
N ILE A 415 -5.73 -17.17 -1.92
CA ILE A 415 -5.76 -17.74 -0.57
C ILE A 415 -7.21 -17.89 -0.10
N ALA A 416 -8.00 -16.82 -0.19
CA ALA A 416 -9.39 -16.80 0.28
C ALA A 416 -10.24 -17.84 -0.45
N GLU A 417 -10.13 -17.93 -1.77
CA GLU A 417 -10.86 -18.89 -2.60
C GLU A 417 -10.46 -20.34 -2.28
N SER A 418 -9.16 -20.60 -2.09
CA SER A 418 -8.68 -21.94 -1.74
C SER A 418 -9.19 -22.41 -0.38
N LEU A 419 -9.22 -21.53 0.61
CA LEU A 419 -9.76 -21.82 1.95
C LEU A 419 -11.26 -22.00 1.91
N THR A 420 -11.99 -21.18 1.12
CA THR A 420 -13.43 -21.29 0.92
C THR A 420 -13.81 -22.64 0.31
N ARG A 421 -13.06 -23.13 -0.68
CA ARG A 421 -13.24 -24.45 -1.29
C ARG A 421 -12.97 -25.61 -0.30
N CYS A 422 -12.21 -25.34 0.75
CA CYS A 422 -12.01 -26.27 1.86
C CYS A 422 -13.06 -26.12 2.98
N GLN A 423 -14.08 -25.26 2.81
CA GLN A 423 -15.12 -24.97 3.79
C GLN A 423 -14.58 -24.35 5.10
N ILE A 424 -13.43 -23.68 5.04
CA ILE A 424 -12.85 -22.95 6.16
C ILE A 424 -13.44 -21.53 6.16
N PRO A 425 -14.03 -21.05 7.27
CA PRO A 425 -14.50 -19.67 7.38
C PRO A 425 -13.35 -18.67 7.24
N VAL A 426 -13.48 -17.73 6.30
CA VAL A 426 -12.46 -16.75 5.98
C VAL A 426 -13.00 -15.34 6.11
N LYS A 427 -12.24 -14.47 6.76
CA LYS A 427 -12.45 -13.02 6.79
C LYS A 427 -11.29 -12.33 6.12
N VAL A 428 -11.57 -11.34 5.24
CA VAL A 428 -10.53 -10.63 4.48
C VAL A 428 -10.70 -9.14 4.64
N TYR A 429 -9.62 -8.47 5.01
CA TYR A 429 -9.56 -7.01 5.13
C TYR A 429 -8.18 -6.47 4.78
N SER A 430 -8.12 -5.21 4.41
CA SER A 430 -6.87 -4.49 4.22
C SER A 430 -6.69 -3.41 5.28
N PHE A 431 -5.45 -2.94 5.43
CA PHE A 431 -5.14 -1.84 6.34
C PHE A 431 -4.16 -0.84 5.73
N CYS A 432 -4.38 0.42 6.06
CA CYS A 432 -3.42 1.51 5.87
C CYS A 432 -3.58 2.55 6.98
N SER A 433 -2.74 3.57 6.97
CA SER A 433 -2.83 4.70 7.91
C SER A 433 -2.80 6.02 7.15
N LEU A 434 -3.75 6.91 7.47
CA LEU A 434 -3.83 8.24 6.87
C LEU A 434 -4.31 9.25 7.91
N ARG A 435 -3.59 10.38 8.03
CA ARG A 435 -3.93 11.48 8.96
C ARG A 435 -4.18 11.02 10.41
N GLY A 436 -3.39 10.07 10.90
CA GLY A 436 -3.52 9.53 12.24
C GLY A 436 -4.66 8.52 12.44
N TYR A 437 -5.37 8.16 11.38
CA TYR A 437 -6.34 7.07 11.38
C TYR A 437 -5.69 5.80 10.82
N THR A 438 -5.79 4.69 11.54
CA THR A 438 -5.58 3.37 10.98
C THR A 438 -6.90 2.87 10.44
N ILE A 439 -6.94 2.65 9.14
CA ILE A 439 -8.13 2.31 8.37
C ILE A 439 -8.12 0.81 8.13
N ILE A 440 -9.21 0.14 8.50
CA ILE A 440 -9.43 -1.27 8.22
C ILE A 440 -10.59 -1.37 7.23
N ASN A 441 -10.32 -1.84 6.03
CA ASN A 441 -11.32 -2.02 4.99
C ASN A 441 -11.70 -3.50 4.89
N LEU A 442 -12.93 -3.84 5.31
CA LEU A 442 -13.45 -5.21 5.33
C LEU A 442 -14.03 -5.56 3.96
N PHE A 443 -13.39 -6.47 3.24
CA PHE A 443 -13.87 -6.96 1.95
C PHE A 443 -14.90 -8.08 2.11
N ARG A 444 -14.63 -9.02 3.03
CA ARG A 444 -15.48 -10.19 3.24
C ARG A 444 -15.48 -10.60 4.71
N ASP A 445 -16.66 -10.99 5.23
CA ASP A 445 -16.81 -11.62 6.54
C ASP A 445 -16.96 -13.16 6.42
N TYR A 446 -16.88 -13.88 7.53
CA TYR A 446 -16.90 -15.36 7.59
C TYR A 446 -18.14 -15.97 6.91
N GLU A 447 -19.30 -15.34 7.06
CA GLU A 447 -20.57 -15.84 6.51
C GLU A 447 -20.78 -15.49 5.03
N GLU A 448 -19.92 -14.64 4.46
CA GLU A 448 -20.06 -14.11 3.10
C GLU A 448 -19.29 -14.95 2.08
N ILE A 449 -19.64 -16.24 1.95
CA ILE A 449 -18.89 -17.23 1.15
C ILE A 449 -18.74 -16.81 -0.32
N ASP A 450 -19.76 -16.18 -0.89
CA ASP A 450 -19.81 -15.81 -2.32
C ASP A 450 -19.17 -14.45 -2.64
N LYS A 451 -18.58 -13.77 -1.65
CA LYS A 451 -18.07 -12.40 -1.82
C LYS A 451 -16.53 -12.31 -1.92
N ASN A 452 -15.87 -13.35 -2.39
CA ASN A 452 -14.41 -13.30 -2.62
C ASN A 452 -13.99 -12.27 -3.67
N ASP A 453 -14.85 -11.98 -4.64
CA ASP A 453 -14.65 -10.97 -5.68
C ASP A 453 -14.45 -9.56 -5.11
N LYS A 454 -15.00 -9.26 -3.92
CA LYS A 454 -14.78 -7.96 -3.24
C LYS A 454 -13.33 -7.72 -2.83
N ILE A 455 -12.49 -8.75 -2.80
CA ILE A 455 -11.04 -8.60 -2.55
C ILE A 455 -10.37 -7.78 -3.66
N PHE A 456 -10.92 -7.80 -4.88
CA PHE A 456 -10.44 -6.96 -5.97
C PHE A 456 -10.68 -5.45 -5.75
N ASN A 457 -11.47 -5.05 -4.73
CA ASN A 457 -11.55 -3.66 -4.28
C ASN A 457 -10.30 -3.19 -3.51
N TYR A 458 -9.27 -4.03 -3.39
CA TYR A 458 -7.99 -3.67 -2.80
C TYR A 458 -7.37 -2.48 -3.56
N ARG A 459 -6.95 -1.47 -2.80
CA ARG A 459 -6.27 -0.27 -3.32
C ARG A 459 -5.21 0.18 -2.33
N ALA A 460 -3.99 0.36 -2.80
CA ALA A 460 -2.87 0.81 -2.00
C ALA A 460 -2.86 2.34 -1.88
N SER A 461 -2.72 2.86 -0.67
CA SER A 461 -2.57 4.30 -0.39
C SER A 461 -2.16 4.56 1.07
N GLY A 462 -1.57 5.72 1.32
CA GLY A 462 -1.22 6.16 2.68
C GLY A 462 -0.01 5.44 3.28
N CYS A 463 0.13 5.56 4.58
CA CYS A 463 1.17 4.93 5.40
C CYS A 463 0.68 3.61 6.01
N ASN A 464 1.48 2.98 6.88
CA ASN A 464 1.08 1.76 7.60
C ASN A 464 1.51 1.77 9.07
N ARG A 465 0.56 1.49 9.96
CA ARG A 465 0.77 1.27 11.38
C ARG A 465 0.47 -0.18 11.72
N ASP A 466 1.37 -1.06 11.29
CA ASP A 466 1.21 -2.52 11.33
C ASP A 466 0.84 -3.04 12.72
N GLY A 467 1.49 -2.55 13.78
CA GLY A 467 1.21 -2.98 15.15
C GLY A 467 -0.24 -2.73 15.56
N LEU A 468 -0.82 -1.56 15.22
CA LEU A 468 -2.24 -1.29 15.51
C LEU A 468 -3.17 -2.08 14.60
N ALA A 469 -2.81 -2.28 13.34
CA ALA A 469 -3.57 -3.09 12.41
C ALA A 469 -3.65 -4.56 12.87
N VAL A 470 -2.51 -5.16 13.24
CA VAL A 470 -2.45 -6.52 13.80
C VAL A 470 -3.26 -6.61 15.10
N ARG A 471 -3.12 -5.64 16.02
CA ARG A 471 -3.90 -5.58 17.26
C ARG A 471 -5.40 -5.53 17.00
N THR A 472 -5.83 -4.73 16.02
CA THR A 472 -7.24 -4.61 15.63
C THR A 472 -7.74 -5.89 14.99
N ALA A 473 -6.96 -6.50 14.10
CA ALA A 473 -7.27 -7.79 13.50
C ALA A 473 -7.47 -8.87 14.57
N LEU A 474 -6.55 -9.01 15.50
CA LEU A 474 -6.64 -9.96 16.61
C LEU A 474 -7.86 -9.72 17.51
N HIS A 475 -8.27 -8.45 17.69
CA HIS A 475 -9.49 -8.13 18.41
C HIS A 475 -10.73 -8.58 17.64
N MET A 476 -10.77 -8.34 16.32
CA MET A 476 -11.88 -8.75 15.46
C MET A 476 -12.01 -10.29 15.38
N MET A 477 -10.88 -11.00 15.33
CA MET A 477 -10.82 -12.47 15.42
C MET A 477 -11.35 -13.00 16.77
N GLY A 478 -11.21 -12.21 17.84
CA GLY A 478 -11.68 -12.60 19.18
C GLY A 478 -13.17 -12.97 19.20
N ASN A 479 -13.96 -12.39 18.32
CA ASN A 479 -15.40 -12.64 18.22
C ASN A 479 -15.76 -13.97 17.50
N ALA A 480 -14.80 -14.63 16.86
CA ALA A 480 -15.02 -15.94 16.23
C ALA A 480 -15.15 -17.03 17.29
N GLN A 481 -16.11 -17.94 17.11
CA GLN A 481 -16.37 -19.05 18.06
C GLN A 481 -15.40 -20.23 17.89
N SER A 482 -14.47 -20.16 16.94
CA SER A 482 -13.50 -21.21 16.65
C SER A 482 -12.43 -21.33 17.72
N GLU A 483 -11.97 -22.56 17.97
CA GLU A 483 -10.86 -22.84 18.89
C GLU A 483 -9.51 -22.41 18.30
N ASN A 484 -9.34 -22.65 17.00
CA ASN A 484 -8.10 -22.36 16.28
C ASN A 484 -8.28 -21.17 15.35
N LYS A 485 -7.50 -20.10 15.60
CA LYS A 485 -7.57 -18.83 14.87
C LYS A 485 -6.25 -18.55 14.18
N ILE A 486 -6.29 -18.40 12.86
CA ILE A 486 -5.11 -18.15 12.03
C ILE A 486 -5.22 -16.76 11.42
N LEU A 487 -4.19 -15.94 11.60
CA LEU A 487 -4.04 -14.64 10.93
C LEU A 487 -2.93 -14.74 9.87
N ILE A 488 -3.28 -14.51 8.62
CA ILE A 488 -2.36 -14.43 7.48
C ILE A 488 -2.20 -12.96 7.13
N VAL A 489 -0.98 -12.43 7.27
CA VAL A 489 -0.67 -11.04 6.92
C VAL A 489 0.12 -11.00 5.61
N LEU A 490 -0.35 -10.24 4.62
CA LEU A 490 0.42 -9.95 3.41
C LEU A 490 1.01 -8.54 3.57
N SER A 491 2.32 -8.42 3.74
CA SER A 491 3.01 -7.14 4.00
C SER A 491 4.48 -7.18 3.57
N ASP A 492 5.06 -6.01 3.30
CA ASP A 492 6.50 -5.83 3.09
C ASP A 492 7.26 -5.66 4.41
N CYS A 493 6.56 -5.69 5.56
CA CYS A 493 7.15 -5.54 6.89
C CYS A 493 7.93 -4.23 7.10
N LYS A 494 7.50 -3.15 6.43
CA LYS A 494 8.05 -1.79 6.55
C LYS A 494 7.07 -0.84 7.26
N PRO A 495 6.79 -1.00 8.55
CA PRO A 495 5.88 -0.12 9.25
C PRO A 495 6.41 1.32 9.23
N ASN A 496 5.57 2.23 8.74
CA ASN A 496 5.87 3.66 8.66
C ASN A 496 4.59 4.48 8.79
N ASP A 497 4.49 5.30 9.85
CA ASP A 497 3.34 6.17 10.06
C ASP A 497 3.79 7.56 10.51
N ILE A 498 3.07 8.57 10.07
CA ILE A 498 3.33 9.98 10.38
C ILE A 498 3.08 10.28 11.88
N GLU A 499 2.11 9.59 12.51
CA GLU A 499 1.82 9.78 13.92
C GLU A 499 2.91 9.17 14.82
N THR A 500 3.49 10.01 15.67
CA THR A 500 4.56 9.60 16.59
C THR A 500 4.07 8.72 17.72
N ASN A 501 4.98 7.89 18.21
CA ASN A 501 4.79 7.22 19.48
C ASN A 501 4.86 8.23 20.64
N PRO A 502 3.95 8.14 21.62
CA PRO A 502 4.06 8.94 22.82
C PRO A 502 5.37 8.60 23.54
N GLY A 503 6.10 9.62 23.98
CA GLY A 503 7.32 9.43 24.76
C GLY A 503 7.03 8.81 26.12
N THR A 504 7.97 8.00 26.61
CA THR A 504 7.95 7.41 27.95
C THR A 504 9.03 8.07 28.80
N GLY A 505 8.71 8.47 30.05
CA GLY A 505 9.67 9.05 30.99
C GLY A 505 9.24 10.43 31.52
N ILE A 506 10.09 11.02 32.37
CA ILE A 506 9.85 12.32 33.03
C ILE A 506 9.85 13.47 32.00
N ILE A 507 10.67 13.35 30.95
CA ILE A 507 10.67 14.22 29.77
C ILE A 507 10.28 13.34 28.58
N PRO A 508 9.01 13.35 28.14
CA PRO A 508 8.54 12.46 27.08
C PRO A 508 9.13 12.89 25.72
N LYS A 509 10.15 12.19 25.24
CA LYS A 509 10.68 12.38 23.90
C LYS A 509 9.80 11.58 22.92
N ARG A 510 9.12 12.29 22.03
CA ARG A 510 8.34 11.67 20.94
C ARG A 510 9.27 10.95 19.99
N THR A 511 8.84 9.81 19.47
CA THR A 511 9.63 9.04 18.52
C THR A 511 8.75 8.64 17.35
N GLU A 512 9.31 8.65 16.15
CA GLU A 512 8.61 8.23 14.95
C GLU A 512 8.20 6.76 14.99
N TYR A 513 7.09 6.46 14.33
CA TYR A 513 6.65 5.09 14.10
C TYR A 513 7.22 4.59 12.76
N SER A 514 8.54 4.38 12.70
CA SER A 514 9.25 3.97 11.50
C SER A 514 10.46 3.10 11.81
N GLY A 515 10.98 2.41 10.80
CA GLY A 515 12.19 1.58 10.89
C GLY A 515 12.14 0.58 12.05
N ILE A 516 13.23 0.45 12.80
CA ILE A 516 13.35 -0.54 13.89
C ILE A 516 12.28 -0.38 14.99
N LYS A 517 11.79 0.84 15.25
CA LYS A 517 10.79 1.07 16.28
C LYS A 517 9.41 0.56 15.87
N GLY A 518 8.99 0.83 14.62
CA GLY A 518 7.77 0.27 14.06
C GLY A 518 7.83 -1.25 13.98
N VAL A 519 8.96 -1.81 13.53
CA VAL A 519 9.21 -3.26 13.48
C VAL A 519 9.10 -3.89 14.87
N ASN A 520 9.71 -3.28 15.90
CA ASN A 520 9.63 -3.79 17.27
C ASN A 520 8.22 -3.75 17.85
N ASP A 521 7.46 -2.69 17.54
CA ASP A 521 6.08 -2.56 17.99
C ASP A 521 5.21 -3.63 17.33
N THR A 522 5.35 -3.82 16.02
CA THR A 522 4.64 -4.88 15.29
C THR A 522 5.02 -6.27 15.81
N ALA A 523 6.32 -6.52 16.05
CA ALA A 523 6.79 -7.77 16.63
C ALA A 523 6.21 -8.03 18.03
N TYR A 524 6.06 -6.99 18.84
CA TYR A 524 5.43 -7.09 20.16
C TYR A 524 3.96 -7.50 20.05
N GLU A 525 3.18 -6.88 19.14
CA GLU A 525 1.76 -7.21 18.95
C GLU A 525 1.58 -8.63 18.36
N VAL A 526 2.41 -9.04 17.41
CA VAL A 526 2.42 -10.40 16.88
C VAL A 526 2.72 -11.40 17.99
N LYS A 527 3.78 -11.19 18.77
CA LYS A 527 4.13 -12.06 19.90
C LYS A 527 3.01 -12.16 20.93
N LYS A 528 2.37 -11.04 21.26
CA LYS A 528 1.23 -10.98 22.18
C LYS A 528 0.03 -11.77 21.63
N GLY A 529 -0.21 -11.73 20.31
CA GLY A 529 -1.24 -12.54 19.66
C GLY A 529 -0.95 -14.04 19.75
N ILE A 530 0.29 -14.43 19.48
CA ILE A 530 0.73 -15.83 19.61
C ILE A 530 0.61 -16.34 21.06
N MET A 531 0.99 -15.52 22.03
CA MET A 531 0.83 -15.88 23.47
C MET A 531 -0.62 -16.05 23.90
N LYS A 532 -1.58 -15.49 23.17
CA LYS A 532 -3.03 -15.70 23.36
C LYS A 532 -3.58 -16.93 22.63
N GLY A 533 -2.72 -17.76 22.04
CA GLY A 533 -3.09 -18.97 21.32
C GLY A 533 -3.48 -18.75 19.84
N ASN A 534 -3.29 -17.55 19.28
CA ASN A 534 -3.51 -17.35 17.86
C ASN A 534 -2.28 -17.77 17.04
N ILE A 535 -2.51 -18.31 15.86
CA ILE A 535 -1.45 -18.60 14.89
C ILE A 535 -1.34 -17.40 13.96
N ILE A 536 -0.13 -16.83 13.87
CA ILE A 536 0.12 -15.65 13.02
C ILE A 536 1.24 -15.98 12.05
N MET A 537 1.01 -15.72 10.78
CA MET A 537 1.98 -15.94 9.70
C MET A 537 1.99 -14.76 8.73
N CYS A 538 3.13 -14.58 8.05
CA CYS A 538 3.28 -13.55 7.05
C CYS A 538 3.59 -14.14 5.67
N VAL A 539 2.89 -13.64 4.67
CA VAL A 539 3.26 -13.75 3.28
C VAL A 539 4.01 -12.47 2.93
N PHE A 540 5.33 -12.57 2.87
CA PHE A 540 6.20 -11.43 2.68
C PHE A 540 6.23 -10.97 1.22
N THR A 541 5.84 -9.71 0.99
CA THR A 541 5.76 -9.08 -0.32
C THR A 541 6.89 -8.07 -0.59
N GLY A 542 7.81 -7.90 0.36
CA GLY A 542 8.90 -6.92 0.29
C GLY A 542 10.14 -7.39 -0.46
N GLU A 543 11.19 -6.59 -0.39
CA GLU A 543 12.50 -6.81 -1.00
C GLU A 543 13.47 -7.55 -0.07
N ASP A 544 14.63 -8.00 -0.60
CA ASP A 544 15.62 -8.78 0.16
C ASP A 544 16.14 -8.04 1.41
N GLU A 545 16.24 -6.73 1.33
CA GLU A 545 16.71 -5.88 2.42
C GLU A 545 15.79 -5.93 3.65
N ASP A 546 14.51 -6.15 3.45
CA ASP A 546 13.49 -6.14 4.50
C ASP A 546 13.25 -7.51 5.14
N LEU A 547 13.91 -8.55 4.65
CA LEU A 547 13.82 -9.91 5.23
C LEU A 547 14.18 -9.95 6.71
N LEU A 548 15.11 -9.09 7.16
CA LEU A 548 15.48 -8.99 8.57
C LEU A 548 14.32 -8.46 9.42
N SER A 549 13.54 -7.52 8.89
CA SER A 549 12.33 -7.00 9.54
C SER A 549 11.25 -8.09 9.62
N ALA A 550 10.99 -8.81 8.53
CA ALA A 550 10.05 -9.92 8.51
C ALA A 550 10.42 -11.02 9.52
N LYS A 551 11.71 -11.41 9.56
CA LYS A 551 12.22 -12.37 10.53
C LYS A 551 12.09 -11.89 11.97
N ARG A 552 12.28 -10.60 12.23
CA ARG A 552 12.13 -10.01 13.57
C ARG A 552 10.69 -9.99 14.04
N ILE A 553 9.73 -9.72 13.12
CA ILE A 553 8.30 -9.66 13.43
C ILE A 553 7.70 -11.05 13.60
N TYR A 554 7.93 -11.96 12.65
CA TYR A 554 7.22 -13.25 12.55
C TYR A 554 8.08 -14.47 12.91
N GLY A 555 9.39 -14.30 13.18
CA GLY A 555 10.31 -15.40 13.47
C GLY A 555 10.49 -16.32 12.26
N HIS A 556 10.04 -17.57 12.38
CA HIS A 556 10.05 -18.57 11.30
C HIS A 556 8.70 -18.65 10.55
N ASN A 557 7.67 -17.97 11.04
CA ASN A 557 6.32 -18.03 10.48
C ASN A 557 6.12 -17.01 9.35
N PHE A 558 7.08 -16.87 8.45
CA PHE A 558 6.90 -16.08 7.26
C PHE A 558 7.45 -16.80 6.03
N VAL A 559 6.90 -16.44 4.89
CA VAL A 559 7.24 -17.00 3.60
C VAL A 559 7.43 -15.89 2.60
N ARG A 560 8.55 -15.92 1.87
CA ARG A 560 8.80 -15.03 0.76
C ARG A 560 8.29 -15.63 -0.54
N ILE A 561 7.59 -14.82 -1.33
CA ILE A 561 7.07 -15.22 -2.63
C ILE A 561 7.81 -14.45 -3.71
N ASN A 562 8.74 -15.12 -4.39
CA ASN A 562 9.49 -14.54 -5.50
C ASN A 562 8.73 -14.64 -6.83
N THR A 563 7.87 -15.66 -6.98
CA THR A 563 7.09 -15.90 -8.20
C THR A 563 5.71 -16.41 -7.85
N LEU A 564 4.68 -15.93 -8.56
CA LEU A 564 3.30 -16.42 -8.39
C LEU A 564 3.14 -17.91 -8.69
N GLU A 565 4.02 -18.48 -9.48
CA GLU A 565 4.00 -19.92 -9.84
C GLU A 565 4.26 -20.82 -8.63
N ARG A 566 5.15 -20.40 -7.71
CA ARG A 566 5.47 -21.13 -6.48
C ARG A 566 4.60 -20.74 -5.29
N PHE A 567 3.72 -19.77 -5.46
CA PHE A 567 2.88 -19.23 -4.40
C PHE A 567 2.11 -20.33 -3.64
N ALA A 568 1.36 -21.15 -4.38
CA ALA A 568 0.57 -22.23 -3.78
C ALA A 568 1.41 -23.28 -3.07
N ASP A 569 2.63 -23.54 -3.59
CA ASP A 569 3.54 -24.52 -2.98
C ASP A 569 4.08 -24.02 -1.66
N ILE A 570 4.50 -22.77 -1.62
CA ILE A 570 5.16 -22.18 -0.47
C ILE A 570 4.14 -21.89 0.63
N VAL A 571 3.01 -21.24 0.31
CA VAL A 571 1.93 -20.98 1.28
C VAL A 571 1.30 -22.29 1.76
N GLY A 572 1.13 -23.26 0.85
CA GLY A 572 0.62 -24.57 1.19
C GLY A 572 1.48 -25.30 2.21
N VAL A 573 2.81 -25.31 2.04
CA VAL A 573 3.74 -25.92 3.02
C VAL A 573 3.69 -25.22 4.37
N LEU A 574 3.62 -23.88 4.37
CA LEU A 574 3.54 -23.13 5.62
C LEU A 574 2.23 -23.41 6.36
N LEU A 575 1.09 -23.39 5.67
CA LEU A 575 -0.21 -23.77 6.24
C LEU A 575 -0.21 -25.22 6.73
N GLN A 576 0.40 -26.16 5.98
CA GLN A 576 0.54 -27.55 6.42
C GLN A 576 1.32 -27.69 7.73
N ASN A 577 2.44 -26.98 7.85
CA ASN A 577 3.26 -27.02 9.05
C ASN A 577 2.52 -26.45 10.27
N LEU A 578 1.74 -25.39 10.06
CA LEU A 578 0.93 -24.80 11.12
C LEU A 578 -0.23 -25.71 11.54
N LEU A 579 -0.94 -26.29 10.57
CA LEU A 579 -2.05 -27.23 10.84
C LEU A 579 -1.58 -28.54 11.48
N LYS A 580 -0.33 -28.99 11.24
CA LYS A 580 0.24 -30.16 11.92
C LYS A 580 0.60 -29.90 13.37
N ASN A 581 0.85 -28.65 13.73
CA ASN A 581 1.20 -28.24 15.10
C ASN A 581 -0.02 -27.88 15.96
N LEU A 582 -1.22 -27.89 15.38
CA LEU A 582 -2.52 -27.82 16.05
C LEU A 582 -2.95 -29.20 16.56
#